data_c0e4300f8e95ea7dd1f6c97f1f054a92
#
_entry.id   c0e4300f8e95ea7dd1f6c97f1f054a92
#
_cell.length_a   1.000
_cell.length_b   1.000
_cell.length_c   1.000
_cell.angle_alpha   90.00
_cell.angle_beta   90.00
_cell.angle_gamma   90.00
#
_symmetry.space_group_name_H-M   'P 1'
#
loop_
_entity.id
_entity.type
_entity.pdbx_description
1 polymer ?
#
loop_
_entity_poly.entity_id
_entity_poly.type
_entity_poly.pdbx_seq_one_letter_code
_entity_poly.pdbx_strand_id
1 'polypeptide(L)'
;MEGIMFYVPLGIGVLGNILYNVFAKSTPDDAYTFASLTLTYAAGMAATFVIYMVTSGGGNIFAEFAKANWASYALGLCIVGCDVAIILLYRVGWDISVGTLVGNISVSLALVVVGVLLWNESLDAMKIAGIAVCLLGLYVVNRPEKAVEGAEEAVEYES
;
A
#
# COMPACT_ATOMS: atom_id res chain seq x y z
N MET A 1 29.20 4.36 5.82
CA MET A 1 28.04 5.29 5.79
C MET A 1 27.09 5.00 4.62
N GLU A 2 27.55 4.41 3.51
CA GLU A 2 26.70 4.11 2.34
C GLU A 2 25.57 3.10 2.61
N GLY A 3 25.81 2.09 3.46
CA GLY A 3 24.79 1.07 3.73
C GLY A 3 23.56 1.58 4.47
N ILE A 4 23.69 2.55 5.38
CA ILE A 4 22.55 3.09 6.14
C ILE A 4 21.70 4.00 5.24
N MET A 5 22.32 4.84 4.40
CA MET A 5 21.60 5.73 3.49
C MET A 5 20.77 4.96 2.44
N PHE A 6 21.14 3.72 2.12
CA PHE A 6 20.39 2.87 1.20
C PHE A 6 19.03 2.45 1.77
N TYR A 7 18.94 2.25 3.08
CA TYR A 7 17.71 1.81 3.76
C TYR A 7 16.83 2.97 4.26
N VAL A 8 17.33 4.21 4.29
CA VAL A 8 16.55 5.39 4.74
C VAL A 8 15.26 5.59 3.93
N PRO A 9 15.27 5.55 2.58
CA PRO A 9 14.03 5.68 1.81
C PRO A 9 13.02 4.58 2.10
N LEU A 10 13.49 3.34 2.33
CA LEU A 10 12.65 2.21 2.71
C LEU A 10 11.98 2.47 4.07
N GLY A 11 12.73 2.93 5.06
CA GLY A 11 12.20 3.25 6.38
C GLY A 11 11.13 4.36 6.34
N ILE A 12 11.38 5.41 5.56
CA ILE A 12 10.41 6.50 5.34
C ILE A 12 9.15 5.95 4.66
N GLY A 13 9.30 5.08 3.65
CA GLY A 13 8.18 4.46 2.96
C GLY A 13 7.34 3.57 3.87
N VAL A 14 7.97 2.76 4.72
CA VAL A 14 7.27 1.92 5.71
C VAL A 14 6.49 2.78 6.70
N LEU A 15 7.12 3.81 7.28
CA LEU A 15 6.45 4.71 8.23
C LEU A 15 5.28 5.44 7.56
N GLY A 16 5.49 5.96 6.35
CA GLY A 16 4.44 6.60 5.57
C GLY A 16 3.28 5.67 5.28
N ASN A 17 3.54 4.40 4.93
CA ASN A 17 2.50 3.41 4.68
C ASN A 17 1.70 3.07 5.94
N ILE A 18 2.37 2.97 7.11
CA ILE A 18 1.69 2.74 8.39
C ILE A 18 0.71 3.90 8.67
N LEU A 19 1.19 5.14 8.62
CA LEU A 19 0.36 6.32 8.87
C LEU A 19 -0.78 6.44 7.85
N TYR A 20 -0.50 6.17 6.59
CA TYR A 20 -1.50 6.15 5.51
C TYR A 20 -2.66 5.19 5.83
N ASN A 21 -2.37 3.94 6.21
CA ASN A 21 -3.41 2.96 6.54
C ASN A 21 -4.21 3.34 7.79
N VAL A 22 -3.55 3.90 8.82
CA VAL A 22 -4.23 4.40 10.02
C VAL A 22 -5.19 5.54 9.67
N PHE A 23 -4.75 6.53 8.88
CA PHE A 23 -5.60 7.65 8.47
C PHE A 23 -6.71 7.21 7.50
N ALA A 24 -6.43 6.29 6.58
CA ALA A 24 -7.44 5.74 5.68
C ALA A 24 -8.56 5.04 6.46
N LYS A 25 -8.22 4.24 7.47
CA LYS A 25 -9.21 3.60 8.36
C LYS A 25 -9.97 4.60 9.21
N SER A 26 -9.36 5.74 9.54
CA SER A 26 -9.99 6.80 10.35
C SER A 26 -10.91 7.71 9.54
N THR A 27 -11.02 7.51 8.22
CA THR A 27 -11.94 8.27 7.38
C THR A 27 -13.39 7.94 7.77
N PRO A 28 -14.23 8.94 8.10
CA PRO A 28 -15.62 8.70 8.53
C PRO A 28 -16.44 7.93 7.49
N ASP A 29 -17.26 6.98 7.94
CA ASP A 29 -18.05 6.13 7.05
C ASP A 29 -19.20 6.90 6.35
N ASP A 30 -19.70 7.96 7.00
CA ASP A 30 -20.73 8.86 6.47
C ASP A 30 -20.19 9.87 5.45
N ALA A 31 -18.86 10.07 5.39
CA ALA A 31 -18.25 10.97 4.44
C ALA A 31 -18.26 10.39 3.01
N TYR A 32 -18.64 11.21 2.03
CA TYR A 32 -18.57 10.79 0.63
C TYR A 32 -17.12 10.57 0.21
N THR A 33 -16.78 9.35 -0.19
CA THR A 33 -15.40 8.90 -0.45
C THR A 33 -14.63 9.84 -1.37
N PHE A 34 -15.24 10.25 -2.50
CA PHE A 34 -14.57 11.12 -3.45
C PHE A 34 -14.38 12.56 -2.93
N ALA A 35 -15.26 13.05 -2.05
CA ALA A 35 -15.07 14.35 -1.43
C ALA A 35 -13.89 14.31 -0.44
N SER A 36 -13.77 13.27 0.36
CA SER A 36 -12.63 13.05 1.26
C SER A 36 -11.32 12.95 0.49
N LEU A 37 -11.29 12.19 -0.61
CA LEU A 37 -10.12 12.06 -1.46
C LEU A 37 -9.75 13.39 -2.15
N THR A 38 -10.74 14.17 -2.58
CA THR A 38 -10.46 15.50 -3.13
C THR A 38 -9.73 16.39 -2.13
N LEU A 39 -10.17 16.38 -0.87
CA LEU A 39 -9.49 17.11 0.21
C LEU A 39 -8.09 16.57 0.48
N THR A 40 -7.93 15.25 0.50
CA THR A 40 -6.62 14.58 0.68
C THR A 40 -5.63 15.00 -0.40
N TYR A 41 -6.05 14.98 -1.67
CA TYR A 41 -5.18 15.39 -2.78
C TYR A 41 -4.90 16.89 -2.79
N ALA A 42 -5.86 17.72 -2.39
CA ALA A 42 -5.62 19.16 -2.24
C ALA A 42 -4.56 19.43 -1.16
N ALA A 43 -4.64 18.74 -0.02
CA ALA A 43 -3.63 18.82 1.04
C ALA A 43 -2.27 18.31 0.57
N GLY A 44 -2.24 17.17 -0.12
CA GLY A 44 -1.02 16.59 -0.71
C GLY A 44 -0.37 17.51 -1.74
N MET A 45 -1.17 18.11 -2.62
CA MET A 45 -0.72 19.10 -3.60
C MET A 45 -0.12 20.33 -2.91
N ALA A 46 -0.77 20.85 -1.87
CA ALA A 46 -0.25 22.00 -1.12
C ALA A 46 1.08 21.66 -0.45
N ALA A 47 1.17 20.48 0.19
CA ALA A 47 2.40 20.04 0.85
C ALA A 47 3.56 19.86 -0.16
N THR A 48 3.32 19.19 -1.28
CA THR A 48 4.34 19.02 -2.33
C THR A 48 4.76 20.34 -2.97
N PHE A 49 3.82 21.27 -3.14
CA PHE A 49 4.12 22.61 -3.64
C PHE A 49 5.02 23.38 -2.68
N VAL A 50 4.74 23.35 -1.37
CA VAL A 50 5.59 24.00 -0.36
C VAL A 50 6.99 23.39 -0.36
N ILE A 51 7.10 22.06 -0.38
CA ILE A 51 8.40 21.37 -0.46
C ILE A 51 9.16 21.79 -1.73
N TYR A 52 8.47 21.85 -2.86
CA TYR A 52 9.08 22.32 -4.11
C TYR A 52 9.61 23.75 -3.98
N MET A 53 8.83 24.69 -3.42
CA MET A 53 9.27 26.08 -3.25
C MET A 53 10.51 26.19 -2.36
N VAL A 54 10.55 25.41 -1.27
CA VAL A 54 11.69 25.41 -0.34
C VAL A 54 12.93 24.79 -0.98
N THR A 55 12.78 23.71 -1.73
CA THR A 55 13.92 22.97 -2.30
C THR A 55 14.44 23.57 -3.61
N SER A 56 13.56 24.17 -4.42
CA SER A 56 13.94 24.80 -5.71
C SER A 56 14.42 26.23 -5.59
N GLY A 57 14.33 26.84 -4.40
CA GLY A 57 14.69 28.26 -4.22
C GLY A 57 13.79 29.23 -5.01
N GLY A 58 12.54 28.85 -5.31
CA GLY A 58 11.58 29.69 -6.04
C GLY A 58 11.64 29.53 -7.56
N GLY A 59 12.07 28.35 -8.04
CA GLY A 59 12.10 28.01 -9.48
C GLY A 59 10.72 28.09 -10.15
N ASN A 60 10.69 28.18 -11.48
CA ASN A 60 9.46 28.22 -12.26
C ASN A 60 8.83 26.83 -12.37
N ILE A 61 7.78 26.57 -11.58
CA ILE A 61 7.08 25.28 -11.55
C ILE A 61 6.47 24.89 -12.91
N PHE A 62 6.05 25.87 -13.71
CA PHE A 62 5.48 25.57 -15.04
C PHE A 62 6.53 25.05 -16.01
N ALA A 63 7.79 25.49 -15.88
CA ALA A 63 8.90 24.94 -16.64
C ALA A 63 9.19 23.49 -16.25
N GLU A 64 9.03 23.14 -14.98
CA GLU A 64 9.16 21.75 -14.51
C GLU A 64 7.98 20.87 -14.95
N PHE A 65 6.77 21.39 -14.93
CA PHE A 65 5.61 20.67 -15.47
C PHE A 65 5.74 20.34 -16.95
N ALA A 66 6.38 21.20 -17.74
CA ALA A 66 6.65 20.94 -19.15
C ALA A 66 7.61 19.75 -19.38
N LYS A 67 8.37 19.35 -18.37
CA LYS A 67 9.27 18.17 -18.40
C LYS A 67 8.54 16.89 -17.99
N ALA A 68 7.34 17.00 -17.38
CA ALA A 68 6.56 15.84 -16.96
C ALA A 68 6.03 15.10 -18.20
N ASN A 69 6.03 13.78 -18.13
CA ASN A 69 5.53 12.92 -19.20
C ASN A 69 4.15 12.32 -18.83
N TRP A 70 3.59 11.55 -19.76
CA TRP A 70 2.30 10.88 -19.58
C TRP A 70 2.22 10.00 -18.32
N ALA A 71 3.36 9.46 -17.87
CA ALA A 71 3.42 8.58 -16.70
C ALA A 71 2.99 9.29 -15.42
N SER A 72 3.27 10.61 -15.27
CA SER A 72 2.82 11.39 -14.10
C SER A 72 1.29 11.46 -14.01
N TYR A 73 0.62 11.61 -15.16
CA TYR A 73 -0.84 11.64 -15.20
C TYR A 73 -1.44 10.25 -14.95
N ALA A 74 -0.86 9.21 -15.55
CA ALA A 74 -1.28 7.83 -15.34
C ALA A 74 -1.11 7.42 -13.87
N LEU A 75 0.01 7.79 -13.24
CA LEU A 75 0.26 7.54 -11.81
C LEU A 75 -0.82 8.21 -10.95
N GLY A 76 -1.16 9.47 -11.23
CA GLY A 76 -2.22 10.17 -10.51
C GLY A 76 -3.56 9.43 -10.56
N LEU A 77 -3.95 8.92 -11.74
CA LEU A 77 -5.19 8.14 -11.89
C LEU A 77 -5.12 6.79 -11.14
N CYS A 78 -3.97 6.11 -11.20
CA CYS A 78 -3.77 4.86 -10.46
C CYS A 78 -3.88 5.05 -8.95
N ILE A 79 -3.30 6.13 -8.42
CA ILE A 79 -3.37 6.45 -6.99
C ILE A 79 -4.83 6.65 -6.56
N VAL A 80 -5.65 7.37 -7.35
CA VAL A 80 -7.09 7.51 -7.06
C VAL A 80 -7.77 6.15 -6.93
N GLY A 81 -7.51 5.23 -7.87
CA GLY A 81 -8.07 3.88 -7.81
C GLY A 81 -7.63 3.09 -6.57
N CYS A 82 -6.34 3.17 -6.21
CA CYS A 82 -5.80 2.51 -5.01
C CYS A 82 -6.43 3.06 -3.72
N ASP A 83 -6.54 4.39 -3.61
CA ASP A 83 -7.06 5.04 -2.42
C ASP A 83 -8.56 4.75 -2.22
N VAL A 84 -9.34 4.78 -3.30
CA VAL A 84 -10.76 4.36 -3.25
C VAL A 84 -10.88 2.92 -2.78
N ALA A 85 -10.06 2.02 -3.34
CA ALA A 85 -10.09 0.61 -2.99
C ALA A 85 -9.77 0.38 -1.50
N ILE A 86 -8.77 1.07 -0.95
CA ILE A 86 -8.38 0.94 0.47
C ILE A 86 -9.47 1.49 1.40
N ILE A 87 -10.05 2.65 1.10
CA ILE A 87 -11.15 3.20 1.90
C ILE A 87 -12.34 2.24 1.91
N LEU A 88 -12.72 1.72 0.73
CA LEU A 88 -13.82 0.76 0.62
C LEU A 88 -13.51 -0.56 1.34
N LEU A 89 -12.25 -1.04 1.28
CA LEU A 89 -11.81 -2.25 1.98
C LEU A 89 -12.07 -2.13 3.49
N TYR A 90 -11.73 -0.99 4.08
CA TYR A 90 -11.96 -0.77 5.50
C TYR A 90 -13.42 -0.56 5.85
N ARG A 91 -14.21 0.06 4.97
CA ARG A 91 -15.66 0.23 5.15
C ARG A 91 -16.44 -1.08 5.13
N VAL A 92 -16.01 -2.07 4.36
CA VAL A 92 -16.63 -3.42 4.37
C VAL A 92 -16.20 -4.26 5.58
N GLY A 93 -15.41 -3.69 6.51
CA GLY A 93 -15.12 -4.30 7.80
C GLY A 93 -13.78 -5.03 7.90
N TRP A 94 -12.87 -4.88 6.92
CA TRP A 94 -11.55 -5.49 7.03
C TRP A 94 -10.72 -4.83 8.14
N ASP A 95 -10.02 -5.65 8.90
CA ASP A 95 -9.02 -5.18 9.85
C ASP A 95 -7.80 -4.59 9.14
N ILE A 96 -7.22 -3.53 9.73
CA ILE A 96 -6.03 -2.85 9.15
C ILE A 96 -4.91 -3.85 8.90
N SER A 97 -4.61 -4.70 9.88
CA SER A 97 -3.52 -5.66 9.81
C SER A 97 -3.73 -6.69 8.70
N VAL A 98 -4.91 -7.27 8.63
CA VAL A 98 -5.23 -8.33 7.65
C VAL A 98 -5.38 -7.74 6.26
N GLY A 99 -6.14 -6.66 6.10
CA GLY A 99 -6.36 -6.00 4.80
C GLY A 99 -5.05 -5.52 4.17
N THR A 100 -4.19 -4.86 4.96
CA THR A 100 -2.88 -4.39 4.50
C THR A 100 -1.96 -5.55 4.13
N LEU A 101 -1.92 -6.61 4.96
CA LEU A 101 -1.08 -7.78 4.72
C LEU A 101 -1.49 -8.50 3.42
N VAL A 102 -2.77 -8.81 3.28
CA VAL A 102 -3.34 -9.47 2.09
C VAL A 102 -3.09 -8.63 0.84
N GLY A 103 -3.37 -7.33 0.91
CA GLY A 103 -3.15 -6.40 -0.20
C GLY A 103 -1.69 -6.35 -0.63
N ASN A 104 -0.76 -6.12 0.29
CA ASN A 104 0.66 -6.02 -0.01
C ASN A 104 1.25 -7.31 -0.58
N ILE A 105 0.88 -8.48 -0.03
CA ILE A 105 1.34 -9.76 -0.58
C ILE A 105 0.79 -9.98 -1.99
N SER A 106 -0.50 -9.71 -2.21
CA SER A 106 -1.13 -9.84 -3.53
C SER A 106 -0.47 -8.95 -4.58
N VAL A 107 -0.21 -7.68 -4.24
CA VAL A 107 0.50 -6.75 -5.11
C VAL A 107 1.93 -7.23 -5.38
N SER A 108 2.65 -7.68 -4.36
CA SER A 108 4.01 -8.19 -4.51
C SER A 108 4.08 -9.39 -5.46
N LEU A 109 3.13 -10.33 -5.36
CA LEU A 109 3.02 -11.48 -6.25
C LEU A 109 2.74 -11.05 -7.70
N ALA A 110 1.81 -10.11 -7.90
CA ALA A 110 1.51 -9.57 -9.21
C ALA A 110 2.73 -8.87 -9.82
N LEU A 111 3.47 -8.09 -9.02
CA LEU A 111 4.69 -7.40 -9.48
C LEU A 111 5.82 -8.36 -9.85
N VAL A 112 5.94 -9.52 -9.20
CA VAL A 112 6.88 -10.57 -9.64
C VAL A 112 6.56 -11.04 -11.05
N VAL A 113 5.27 -11.31 -11.33
CA VAL A 113 4.84 -11.71 -12.68
C VAL A 113 5.14 -10.61 -13.70
N VAL A 114 4.81 -9.38 -13.37
CA VAL A 114 5.07 -8.20 -14.20
C VAL A 114 6.58 -8.00 -14.43
N GLY A 115 7.41 -8.13 -13.38
CA GLY A 115 8.88 -7.99 -13.46
C GLY A 115 9.49 -9.01 -14.40
N VAL A 116 9.03 -10.27 -14.33
CA VAL A 116 9.49 -11.33 -15.25
C VAL A 116 9.05 -11.07 -16.69
N LEU A 117 7.78 -10.70 -16.91
CA LEU A 117 7.22 -10.58 -18.26
C LEU A 117 7.66 -9.30 -18.99
N LEU A 118 7.77 -8.16 -18.27
CA LEU A 118 8.06 -6.87 -18.89
C LEU A 118 9.54 -6.46 -18.78
N TRP A 119 10.21 -6.85 -17.70
CA TRP A 119 11.61 -6.47 -17.46
C TRP A 119 12.59 -7.65 -17.54
N ASN A 120 12.12 -8.86 -17.92
CA ASN A 120 12.94 -10.08 -18.00
C ASN A 120 13.76 -10.33 -16.71
N GLU A 121 13.18 -10.03 -15.54
CA GLU A 121 13.85 -10.31 -14.27
C GLU A 121 14.04 -11.81 -14.08
N SER A 122 15.25 -12.21 -13.65
CA SER A 122 15.52 -13.62 -13.35
C SER A 122 14.89 -14.02 -12.02
N LEU A 123 14.12 -15.11 -12.03
CA LEU A 123 13.66 -15.76 -10.81
C LEU A 123 14.73 -16.75 -10.34
N ASP A 124 15.43 -16.39 -9.29
CA ASP A 124 16.30 -17.32 -8.58
C ASP A 124 15.49 -18.25 -7.66
N ALA A 125 16.02 -19.44 -7.38
CA ALA A 125 15.36 -20.44 -6.52
C ALA A 125 15.01 -19.87 -5.14
N MET A 126 15.82 -18.96 -4.61
CA MET A 126 15.58 -18.28 -3.33
C MET A 126 14.34 -17.36 -3.40
N LYS A 127 14.15 -16.64 -4.52
CA LYS A 127 12.97 -15.79 -4.75
C LYS A 127 11.70 -16.66 -4.83
N ILE A 128 11.76 -17.79 -5.54
CA ILE A 128 10.63 -18.72 -5.64
C ILE A 128 10.26 -19.29 -4.26
N ALA A 129 11.25 -19.69 -3.47
CA ALA A 129 11.02 -20.17 -2.10
C ALA A 129 10.38 -19.09 -1.22
N GLY A 130 10.84 -17.83 -1.31
CA GLY A 130 10.26 -16.71 -0.60
C GLY A 130 8.78 -16.47 -0.96
N ILE A 131 8.45 -16.53 -2.25
CA ILE A 131 7.07 -16.42 -2.74
C ILE A 131 6.20 -17.54 -2.17
N ALA A 132 6.67 -18.78 -2.16
CA ALA A 132 5.95 -19.91 -1.60
C ALA A 132 5.64 -19.72 -0.11
N VAL A 133 6.60 -19.23 0.68
CA VAL A 133 6.40 -18.90 2.09
C VAL A 133 5.37 -17.78 2.27
N CYS A 134 5.41 -16.72 1.44
CA CYS A 134 4.42 -15.65 1.47
C CYS A 134 3.00 -16.16 1.17
N LEU A 135 2.84 -17.06 0.20
CA LEU A 135 1.55 -17.68 -0.14
C LEU A 135 1.03 -18.55 1.00
N LEU A 136 1.90 -19.31 1.66
CA LEU A 136 1.53 -20.09 2.84
C LEU A 136 1.10 -19.19 4.00
N GLY A 137 1.83 -18.10 4.25
CA GLY A 137 1.45 -17.10 5.26
C GLY A 137 0.09 -16.47 4.95
N LEU A 138 -0.17 -16.11 3.70
CA LEU A 138 -1.45 -15.56 3.26
C LEU A 138 -2.60 -16.56 3.47
N TYR A 139 -2.37 -17.84 3.15
CA TYR A 139 -3.35 -18.90 3.37
C TYR A 139 -3.70 -19.06 4.86
N VAL A 140 -2.71 -19.02 5.75
CA VAL A 140 -2.90 -19.14 7.20
C VAL A 140 -3.70 -17.97 7.75
N VAL A 141 -3.38 -16.73 7.33
CA VAL A 141 -4.05 -15.50 7.79
C VAL A 141 -5.50 -15.43 7.31
N ASN A 142 -5.80 -15.97 6.13
CA ASN A 142 -7.16 -15.98 5.58
C ASN A 142 -8.00 -17.20 6.01
N ARG A 143 -7.55 -18.01 6.96
CA ARG A 143 -8.39 -19.10 7.47
C ARG A 143 -9.61 -18.51 8.19
N PRO A 144 -10.83 -18.94 7.84
CA PRO A 144 -12.02 -18.48 8.54
C PRO A 144 -11.96 -18.88 10.03
N GLU A 145 -12.29 -17.94 10.89
CA GLU A 145 -12.27 -18.04 12.38
C GLU A 145 -13.06 -19.25 12.93
N LYS A 146 -13.98 -19.81 12.16
CA LYS A 146 -14.75 -21.03 12.49
C LYS A 146 -13.90 -22.28 12.79
N ALA A 147 -12.64 -22.29 12.40
CA ALA A 147 -11.74 -23.40 12.73
C ALA A 147 -11.17 -23.30 14.15
N VAL A 148 -11.20 -22.11 14.74
CA VAL A 148 -10.71 -21.86 16.12
C VAL A 148 -11.82 -22.11 17.13
N GLU A 149 -13.05 -21.65 16.87
CA GLU A 149 -14.21 -21.91 17.72
C GLU A 149 -14.50 -23.42 17.86
N GLY A 150 -14.42 -24.18 16.77
CA GLY A 150 -14.62 -25.63 16.83
C GLY A 150 -13.51 -26.40 17.56
N ALA A 151 -12.32 -25.82 17.69
CA ALA A 151 -11.24 -26.41 18.48
C ALA A 151 -11.37 -26.05 19.98
N GLU A 152 -11.84 -24.87 20.32
CA GLU A 152 -12.12 -24.48 21.71
C GLU A 152 -13.31 -25.23 22.28
N GLU A 153 -14.42 -25.40 21.52
CA GLU A 153 -15.55 -26.24 21.94
C GLU A 153 -15.17 -27.70 22.14
N ALA A 154 -14.26 -28.25 21.30
CA ALA A 154 -13.80 -29.63 21.46
C ALA A 154 -12.96 -29.84 22.72
N VAL A 155 -12.18 -28.84 23.14
CA VAL A 155 -11.37 -28.88 24.37
C VAL A 155 -12.24 -28.72 25.61
N GLU A 156 -13.30 -27.92 25.55
CA GLU A 156 -14.24 -27.72 26.68
C GLU A 156 -15.11 -28.96 26.94
N TYR A 157 -15.36 -29.77 25.88
CA TYR A 157 -16.14 -31.02 26.01
C TYR A 157 -15.33 -32.20 26.61
N GLU A 158 -13.97 -32.11 26.59
CA GLU A 158 -13.06 -33.14 27.11
C GLU A 158 -12.56 -32.85 28.55
N SER A 159 -12.90 -31.71 29.12
CA SER A 159 -12.52 -31.31 30.49
C SER A 159 -13.69 -31.45 31.47
#